data_20cb93009d29d28b3ce810ddda9c7849
#
_entry.id   20cb93009d29d28b3ce810ddda9c7849
#
_cell.length_a   1.000
_cell.length_b   1.000
_cell.length_c   1.000
_cell.angle_alpha   90.00
_cell.angle_beta   90.00
_cell.angle_gamma   90.00
#
_symmetry.space_group_name_H-M   'P 1'
#
loop_
_entity.id
_entity.type
_entity.pdbx_description
1 polymer ?
#
loop_
_entity_poly.entity_id
_entity_poly.type
_entity_poly.pdbx_seq_one_letter_code
_entity_poly.pdbx_strand_id
1 'polypeptide(L)'
;LEVLKDLLPENSRYNFKVIPIEILGTIYEQFLGKVVVTTDKRATIDYKPEVRKAGGVYYTPDYIVNYIVEKTVGEKLKECKKFEDLLEIKICDPACGSGSFLLAAFDALIKWTISYYESKVKTENNSSELKGLSKEERKLVYLDNDGQVRLTSKIKRDILRSCIYGVDIDAQAVEVTKMSLSLKALENTNHYEVHNERTLFHTTILPSLDGNIKCGNSLLNDKIFHQQELLRLNRNEISKINPFNWDSEF
;
A
#
# COMPACT_ATOMS: atom_id res chain seq x y z
N LEU A 1 -25.14 -6.34 -10.81
CA LEU A 1 -25.37 -4.90 -11.10
C LEU A 1 -26.20 -4.22 -10.02
N GLU A 2 -27.21 -4.90 -9.39
CA GLU A 2 -28.00 -4.32 -8.27
C GLU A 2 -27.16 -4.06 -7.03
N VAL A 3 -26.31 -5.02 -6.64
CA VAL A 3 -25.39 -4.87 -5.48
C VAL A 3 -24.45 -3.67 -5.64
N LEU A 4 -24.01 -3.36 -6.87
CA LEU A 4 -23.18 -2.19 -7.13
C LEU A 4 -23.94 -0.87 -7.02
N LYS A 5 -25.26 -0.87 -7.29
CA LYS A 5 -26.11 0.31 -7.10
C LYS A 5 -26.29 0.68 -5.63
N ASP A 6 -26.31 -0.33 -4.75
CA ASP A 6 -26.41 -0.12 -3.30
C ASP A 6 -25.10 0.45 -2.69
N LEU A 7 -23.99 0.34 -3.41
CA LEU A 7 -22.69 0.91 -3.03
C LEU A 7 -22.50 2.36 -3.50
N LEU A 8 -23.37 2.86 -4.40
CA LEU A 8 -23.31 4.26 -4.84
C LEU A 8 -23.65 5.21 -3.68
N PRO A 9 -22.99 6.39 -3.57
CA PRO A 9 -23.20 7.33 -2.46
C PRO A 9 -24.66 7.72 -2.23
N GLU A 10 -25.45 7.73 -3.30
CA GLU A 10 -26.87 8.12 -3.28
C GLU A 10 -27.77 7.05 -2.62
N ASN A 11 -27.36 5.79 -2.68
CA ASN A 11 -28.14 4.64 -2.20
C ASN A 11 -27.49 3.92 -1.02
N SER A 12 -26.21 4.21 -0.75
CA SER A 12 -25.46 3.52 0.29
C SER A 12 -25.85 4.00 1.68
N ARG A 13 -26.07 3.05 2.59
CA ARG A 13 -26.15 3.31 4.04
C ARG A 13 -24.79 3.65 4.65
N TYR A 14 -23.70 3.48 3.91
CA TYR A 14 -22.33 3.67 4.35
C TYR A 14 -21.75 4.92 3.70
N ASN A 15 -21.18 5.78 4.50
CA ASN A 15 -20.42 6.93 3.99
C ASN A 15 -18.96 6.53 3.80
N PHE A 16 -18.58 6.09 2.60
CA PHE A 16 -17.24 5.67 2.25
C PHE A 16 -16.17 6.78 2.43
N LYS A 17 -16.57 8.05 2.53
CA LYS A 17 -15.66 9.16 2.81
C LYS A 17 -15.11 9.16 4.24
N VAL A 18 -15.79 8.50 5.17
CA VAL A 18 -15.40 8.41 6.58
C VAL A 18 -14.89 7.03 6.99
N ILE A 19 -14.90 6.07 6.07
CA ILE A 19 -14.35 4.73 6.33
C ILE A 19 -12.84 4.78 6.10
N PRO A 20 -12.00 4.57 7.14
CA PRO A 20 -10.55 4.49 6.98
C PRO A 20 -10.14 3.37 6.00
N ILE A 21 -9.11 3.61 5.22
CA ILE A 21 -8.64 2.66 4.19
C ILE A 21 -8.16 1.36 4.85
N GLU A 22 -7.63 1.43 6.04
CA GLU A 22 -7.16 0.30 6.85
C GLU A 22 -8.29 -0.72 7.13
N ILE A 23 -9.54 -0.27 7.13
CA ILE A 23 -10.71 -1.17 7.28
C ILE A 23 -10.82 -2.15 6.11
N LEU A 24 -10.42 -1.78 4.89
CA LEU A 24 -10.44 -2.69 3.75
C LEU A 24 -9.52 -3.90 4.00
N GLY A 25 -8.32 -3.66 4.51
CA GLY A 25 -7.40 -4.71 4.92
C GLY A 25 -7.98 -5.60 6.01
N THR A 26 -8.54 -4.99 7.06
CA THR A 26 -9.16 -5.71 8.19
C THR A 26 -10.34 -6.59 7.73
N ILE A 27 -11.21 -6.05 6.88
CA ILE A 27 -12.33 -6.81 6.31
C ILE A 27 -11.80 -7.99 5.50
N TYR A 28 -10.82 -7.74 4.62
CA TYR A 28 -10.21 -8.79 3.81
C TYR A 28 -9.65 -9.90 4.69
N GLU A 29 -8.86 -9.58 5.71
CA GLU A 29 -8.26 -10.57 6.61
C GLU A 29 -9.29 -11.37 7.39
N GLN A 30 -10.42 -10.77 7.80
CA GLN A 30 -11.52 -11.50 8.43
C GLN A 30 -12.18 -12.52 7.48
N PHE A 31 -12.14 -12.27 6.17
CA PHE A 31 -12.70 -13.17 5.17
C PHE A 31 -11.68 -14.14 4.56
N LEU A 32 -10.37 -13.83 4.63
CA LEU A 32 -9.28 -14.65 4.06
C LEU A 32 -9.31 -16.11 4.51
N GLY A 33 -9.64 -16.32 5.78
CA GLY A 33 -9.73 -17.66 6.35
C GLY A 33 -10.98 -18.44 6.00
N LYS A 34 -11.93 -17.84 5.27
CA LYS A 34 -13.25 -18.42 5.06
C LYS A 34 -13.50 -18.73 3.59
N VAL A 35 -14.18 -19.84 3.33
CA VAL A 35 -14.65 -20.26 2.01
C VAL A 35 -16.14 -20.55 2.06
N VAL A 36 -16.83 -20.28 0.97
CA VAL A 36 -18.21 -20.74 0.80
C VAL A 36 -18.17 -22.19 0.34
N VAL A 37 -18.63 -23.09 1.19
CA VAL A 37 -18.79 -24.51 0.84
C VAL A 37 -20.25 -24.74 0.47
N THR A 38 -20.47 -25.19 -0.78
CA THR A 38 -21.81 -25.53 -1.27
C THR A 38 -22.05 -27.03 -1.15
N THR A 39 -23.18 -27.40 -0.60
CA THR A 39 -23.74 -28.75 -0.67
C THR A 39 -25.00 -28.72 -1.53
N ASP A 40 -25.51 -29.88 -1.95
CA ASP A 40 -26.71 -29.95 -2.82
C ASP A 40 -27.94 -29.19 -2.28
N LYS A 41 -27.94 -28.84 -1.00
CA LYS A 41 -29.11 -28.22 -0.34
C LYS A 41 -28.83 -26.86 0.28
N ARG A 42 -27.57 -26.47 0.51
CA ARG A 42 -27.26 -25.16 1.15
C ARG A 42 -25.79 -24.74 0.93
N ALA A 43 -25.57 -23.44 0.99
CA ALA A 43 -24.25 -22.86 1.08
C ALA A 43 -23.93 -22.54 2.54
N THR A 44 -22.74 -22.92 3.01
CA THR A 44 -22.25 -22.63 4.36
C THR A 44 -20.87 -21.96 4.26
N ILE A 45 -20.55 -21.12 5.24
CA ILE A 45 -19.22 -20.52 5.35
C ILE A 45 -18.40 -21.43 6.26
N ASP A 46 -17.26 -21.91 5.76
CA ASP A 46 -16.31 -22.70 6.54
C ASP A 46 -14.91 -22.09 6.45
N TYR A 47 -14.00 -22.52 7.32
CA TYR A 47 -12.60 -22.10 7.25
C TYR A 47 -11.84 -22.86 6.18
N LYS A 48 -10.94 -22.17 5.48
CA LYS A 48 -9.97 -22.83 4.59
C LYS A 48 -9.18 -23.87 5.38
N PRO A 49 -8.90 -25.07 4.82
CA PRO A 49 -8.19 -26.13 5.55
C PRO A 49 -6.82 -25.69 6.07
N GLU A 50 -6.11 -24.85 5.33
CA GLU A 50 -4.81 -24.30 5.67
C GLU A 50 -4.91 -23.39 6.91
N VAL A 51 -5.91 -22.52 6.94
CA VAL A 51 -6.19 -21.60 8.06
C VAL A 51 -6.62 -22.37 9.31
N ARG A 52 -7.45 -23.42 9.14
CA ARG A 52 -7.86 -24.29 10.24
C ARG A 52 -6.65 -25.01 10.87
N LYS A 53 -5.69 -25.48 10.04
CA LYS A 53 -4.45 -26.12 10.52
C LYS A 53 -3.49 -25.15 11.19
N ALA A 54 -3.41 -23.91 10.70
CA ALA A 54 -2.53 -22.87 11.24
C ALA A 54 -3.09 -22.17 12.49
N GLY A 55 -4.32 -22.47 12.91
CA GLY A 55 -4.92 -21.85 14.08
C GLY A 55 -5.52 -20.46 13.85
N GLY A 56 -5.65 -20.02 12.60
CA GLY A 56 -6.28 -18.76 12.22
C GLY A 56 -5.42 -17.88 11.32
N VAL A 57 -6.00 -16.80 10.81
CA VAL A 57 -5.28 -15.67 10.19
C VAL A 57 -5.11 -14.64 11.31
N TYR A 58 -3.89 -14.19 11.55
CA TYR A 58 -3.58 -13.24 12.60
C TYR A 58 -3.47 -11.85 12.00
N TYR A 59 -4.40 -10.97 12.37
CA TYR A 59 -4.26 -9.54 12.17
C TYR A 59 -3.31 -8.97 13.23
N THR A 60 -2.31 -8.24 12.79
CA THR A 60 -1.43 -7.52 13.71
C THR A 60 -2.11 -6.22 14.13
N PRO A 61 -2.40 -6.01 15.43
CA PRO A 61 -3.05 -4.78 15.88
C PRO A 61 -2.24 -3.53 15.52
N ASP A 62 -2.95 -2.45 15.19
CA ASP A 62 -2.36 -1.19 14.70
C ASP A 62 -1.28 -0.62 15.62
N TYR A 63 -1.45 -0.74 16.94
CA TYR A 63 -0.44 -0.25 17.89
C TYR A 63 0.89 -1.01 17.80
N ILE A 64 0.85 -2.32 17.45
CA ILE A 64 2.06 -3.12 17.22
C ILE A 64 2.69 -2.74 15.88
N VAL A 65 1.88 -2.61 14.82
CA VAL A 65 2.33 -2.18 13.50
C VAL A 65 3.04 -0.82 13.62
N ASN A 66 2.39 0.16 14.24
CA ASN A 66 2.94 1.49 14.43
C ASN A 66 4.22 1.49 15.26
N TYR A 67 4.28 0.68 16.33
CA TYR A 67 5.49 0.53 17.14
C TYR A 67 6.67 -0.02 16.32
N ILE A 68 6.45 -1.07 15.53
CA ILE A 68 7.48 -1.68 14.69
C ILE A 68 7.95 -0.69 13.62
N VAL A 69 7.03 -0.02 12.93
CA VAL A 69 7.35 0.99 11.91
C VAL A 69 8.14 2.15 12.53
N GLU A 70 7.75 2.64 13.71
CA GLU A 70 8.50 3.69 14.41
C GLU A 70 9.94 3.24 14.73
N LYS A 71 10.12 2.01 15.22
CA LYS A 71 11.45 1.49 15.59
C LYS A 71 12.33 1.05 14.41
N THR A 72 11.77 0.94 13.22
CA THR A 72 12.50 0.56 12.00
C THR A 72 12.57 1.74 11.02
N VAL A 73 11.48 2.03 10.33
CA VAL A 73 11.39 3.12 9.35
C VAL A 73 11.64 4.48 10.02
N GLY A 74 11.06 4.72 11.20
CA GLY A 74 11.24 5.96 11.95
C GLY A 74 12.71 6.22 12.31
N GLU A 75 13.48 5.18 12.68
CA GLU A 75 14.91 5.35 12.96
C GLU A 75 15.69 5.67 11.68
N LYS A 76 15.36 5.04 10.56
CA LYS A 76 15.98 5.35 9.27
C LYS A 76 15.68 6.77 8.80
N LEU A 77 14.47 7.26 9.02
CA LEU A 77 14.08 8.63 8.67
C LEU A 77 14.86 9.70 9.44
N LYS A 78 15.40 9.41 10.62
CA LYS A 78 16.26 10.34 11.38
C LYS A 78 17.61 10.58 10.69
N GLU A 79 18.06 9.64 9.85
CA GLU A 79 19.30 9.76 9.08
C GLU A 79 19.12 10.68 7.85
N CYS A 80 17.89 10.85 7.35
CA CYS A 80 17.58 11.64 6.18
C CYS A 80 17.70 13.15 6.47
N LYS A 81 18.43 13.86 5.61
CA LYS A 81 18.62 15.32 5.68
C LYS A 81 17.85 16.05 4.60
N LYS A 82 17.53 15.39 3.50
CA LYS A 82 16.83 15.93 2.35
C LYS A 82 15.88 14.87 1.75
N PHE A 83 14.97 15.33 0.90
CA PHE A 83 13.96 14.46 0.30
C PHE A 83 14.55 13.32 -0.55
N GLU A 84 15.66 13.56 -1.24
CA GLU A 84 16.35 12.55 -2.03
C GLU A 84 16.85 11.39 -1.17
N ASP A 85 17.32 11.67 0.07
CA ASP A 85 17.77 10.62 1.00
C ASP A 85 16.62 9.68 1.37
N LEU A 86 15.39 10.22 1.50
CA LEU A 86 14.19 9.42 1.75
C LEU A 86 13.89 8.47 0.59
N LEU A 87 14.03 8.92 -0.66
CA LEU A 87 13.77 8.09 -1.83
C LEU A 87 14.73 6.91 -2.00
N GLU A 88 15.91 6.97 -1.35
CA GLU A 88 16.86 5.86 -1.31
C GLU A 88 16.45 4.75 -0.32
N ILE A 89 15.54 5.04 0.61
CA ILE A 89 15.03 4.04 1.55
C ILE A 89 14.18 3.02 0.79
N LYS A 90 14.49 1.73 0.98
CA LYS A 90 13.70 0.61 0.46
C LYS A 90 13.11 -0.18 1.62
N ILE A 91 11.79 -0.26 1.65
CA ILE A 91 11.02 -0.95 2.66
C ILE A 91 10.35 -2.12 1.98
N CYS A 92 10.63 -3.34 2.43
CA CYS A 92 10.04 -4.54 1.87
C CYS A 92 9.41 -5.39 2.98
N ASP A 93 8.14 -5.74 2.79
CA ASP A 93 7.44 -6.72 3.62
C ASP A 93 7.33 -8.03 2.82
N PRO A 94 8.04 -9.11 3.22
CA PRO A 94 8.06 -10.36 2.48
C PRO A 94 6.81 -11.24 2.68
N ALA A 95 5.88 -10.82 3.52
CA ALA A 95 4.60 -11.50 3.80
C ALA A 95 3.52 -10.44 4.10
N CYS A 96 3.31 -9.55 3.12
CA CYS A 96 2.63 -8.27 3.36
C CYS A 96 1.12 -8.40 3.65
N GLY A 97 0.49 -9.54 3.37
CA GLY A 97 -0.94 -9.73 3.58
C GLY A 97 -1.76 -8.64 2.90
N SER A 98 -2.63 -7.99 3.64
CA SER A 98 -3.45 -6.84 3.22
C SER A 98 -2.69 -5.51 3.21
N GLY A 99 -1.40 -5.50 3.58
CA GLY A 99 -0.52 -4.34 3.51
C GLY A 99 -0.50 -3.43 4.73
N SER A 100 -0.94 -3.87 5.90
CA SER A 100 -1.01 -3.05 7.12
C SER A 100 0.33 -2.39 7.47
N PHE A 101 1.44 -3.14 7.44
CA PHE A 101 2.78 -2.60 7.68
C PHE A 101 3.22 -1.62 6.60
N LEU A 102 2.92 -1.92 5.33
CA LEU A 102 3.28 -1.06 4.20
C LEU A 102 2.50 0.26 4.21
N LEU A 103 1.23 0.23 4.61
CA LEU A 103 0.40 1.43 4.80
C LEU A 103 0.96 2.32 5.91
N ALA A 104 1.29 1.74 7.06
CA ALA A 104 1.88 2.48 8.17
C ALA A 104 3.27 3.04 7.83
N ALA A 105 4.09 2.27 7.10
CA ALA A 105 5.39 2.73 6.61
C ALA A 105 5.23 3.91 5.63
N PHE A 106 4.29 3.81 4.70
CA PHE A 106 3.99 4.90 3.77
C PHE A 106 3.53 6.16 4.51
N ASP A 107 2.65 6.03 5.52
CA ASP A 107 2.24 7.16 6.37
C ASP A 107 3.43 7.82 7.08
N ALA A 108 4.39 7.03 7.57
CA ALA A 108 5.60 7.58 8.21
C ALA A 108 6.44 8.39 7.21
N LEU A 109 6.61 7.88 5.97
CA LEU A 109 7.31 8.59 4.89
C LEU A 109 6.60 9.90 4.51
N ILE A 110 5.28 9.87 4.38
CA ILE A 110 4.46 11.06 4.08
C ILE A 110 4.58 12.11 5.19
N LYS A 111 4.44 11.72 6.45
CA LYS A 111 4.56 12.63 7.61
C LYS A 111 5.93 13.29 7.67
N TRP A 112 7.00 12.50 7.48
CA TRP A 112 8.35 13.05 7.42
C TRP A 112 8.51 14.06 6.28
N THR A 113 7.99 13.73 5.10
CA THR A 113 8.08 14.60 3.92
C THR A 113 7.34 15.93 4.13
N ILE A 114 6.16 15.89 4.73
CA ILE A 114 5.41 17.11 5.09
C ILE A 114 6.25 17.97 6.05
N SER A 115 6.75 17.39 7.16
CA SER A 115 7.56 18.11 8.13
C SER A 115 8.84 18.69 7.53
N TYR A 116 9.47 17.98 6.60
CA TYR A 116 10.63 18.46 5.86
C TYR A 116 10.32 19.73 5.06
N TYR A 117 9.22 19.73 4.30
CA TYR A 117 8.83 20.91 3.52
C TYR A 117 8.30 22.04 4.41
N GLU A 118 7.58 21.75 5.50
CA GLU A 118 7.16 22.75 6.49
C GLU A 118 8.36 23.48 7.09
N SER A 119 9.44 22.76 7.39
CA SER A 119 10.67 23.38 7.93
C SER A 119 11.36 24.32 6.94
N LYS A 120 11.14 24.14 5.66
CA LYS A 120 11.71 24.98 4.58
C LYS A 120 10.84 26.18 4.24
N VAL A 121 9.53 26.07 4.41
CA VAL A 121 8.58 27.15 4.09
C VAL A 121 8.69 28.24 5.17
N LYS A 122 9.22 29.42 4.78
CA LYS A 122 9.21 30.58 5.66
C LYS A 122 7.82 31.22 5.62
N THR A 123 7.06 31.04 6.67
CA THR A 123 5.81 31.78 6.92
C THR A 123 6.14 33.20 7.37
N GLU A 124 6.26 34.11 6.42
CA GLU A 124 6.19 35.55 6.73
C GLU A 124 4.73 35.99 6.59
N ASN A 125 4.21 36.55 7.68
CA ASN A 125 2.91 37.21 7.84
C ASN A 125 2.04 37.28 6.58
N ASN A 126 0.98 36.45 6.50
CA ASN A 126 -0.14 36.50 5.55
C ASN A 126 0.16 36.34 4.05
N SER A 127 1.31 35.89 3.62
CA SER A 127 1.52 35.58 2.22
C SER A 127 1.36 34.07 1.96
N SER A 128 0.39 33.71 1.12
CA SER A 128 0.13 32.35 0.60
C SER A 128 1.25 31.84 -0.32
N GLU A 129 2.48 32.30 -0.13
CA GLU A 129 3.60 31.94 -0.99
C GLU A 129 4.52 30.94 -0.31
N LEU A 130 4.86 29.87 -1.05
CA LEU A 130 5.86 28.86 -0.67
C LEU A 130 7.29 29.45 -0.78
N LYS A 131 7.55 30.51 0.03
CA LYS A 131 8.88 31.15 0.10
C LYS A 131 9.88 30.17 0.73
N GLY A 132 11.07 30.08 0.17
CA GLY A 132 12.13 29.18 0.64
C GLY A 132 12.25 27.88 -0.18
N LEU A 133 11.28 27.54 -1.02
CA LEU A 133 11.34 26.41 -1.91
C LEU A 133 11.81 26.80 -3.32
N SER A 134 12.58 25.91 -3.96
CA SER A 134 12.96 26.03 -5.36
C SER A 134 11.74 25.88 -6.30
N LYS A 135 11.91 26.25 -7.58
CA LYS A 135 10.83 26.08 -8.57
C LYS A 135 10.37 24.62 -8.71
N GLU A 136 11.29 23.67 -8.58
CA GLU A 136 10.97 22.25 -8.70
C GLU A 136 10.24 21.75 -7.45
N GLU A 137 10.69 22.15 -6.26
CA GLU A 137 10.02 21.79 -4.99
C GLU A 137 8.59 22.35 -4.90
N ARG A 138 8.34 23.56 -5.43
CA ARG A 138 6.99 24.15 -5.49
C ARG A 138 6.00 23.36 -6.36
N LYS A 139 6.49 22.48 -7.24
CA LYS A 139 5.63 21.57 -8.02
C LYS A 139 5.25 20.31 -7.24
N LEU A 140 5.88 20.06 -6.10
CA LEU A 140 5.70 18.86 -5.28
C LEU A 140 4.77 19.08 -4.10
N VAL A 141 4.59 20.34 -3.69
CA VAL A 141 3.80 20.73 -2.52
C VAL A 141 2.91 21.93 -2.80
N TYR A 142 1.83 22.06 -2.04
CA TYR A 142 0.93 23.22 -2.08
C TYR A 142 0.47 23.58 -0.67
N LEU A 143 -0.10 24.76 -0.50
CA LEU A 143 -0.77 25.16 0.74
C LEU A 143 -2.27 24.89 0.61
N ASP A 144 -2.87 24.26 1.60
CA ASP A 144 -4.32 24.13 1.68
C ASP A 144 -4.98 25.46 2.13
N ASN A 145 -6.30 25.44 2.27
CA ASN A 145 -7.08 26.62 2.66
C ASN A 145 -6.71 27.14 4.07
N ASP A 146 -6.16 26.29 4.91
CA ASP A 146 -5.72 26.60 6.27
C ASP A 146 -4.23 27.01 6.31
N GLY A 147 -3.58 27.10 5.15
CA GLY A 147 -2.16 27.44 5.01
C GLY A 147 -1.20 26.32 5.42
N GLN A 148 -1.67 25.08 5.53
CA GLN A 148 -0.84 23.92 5.83
C GLN A 148 -0.20 23.36 4.56
N VAL A 149 1.04 22.88 4.67
CA VAL A 149 1.74 22.23 3.57
C VAL A 149 1.10 20.86 3.26
N ARG A 150 0.76 20.67 2.01
CA ARG A 150 0.24 19.41 1.48
C ARG A 150 1.10 18.91 0.34
N LEU A 151 1.16 17.59 0.19
CA LEU A 151 1.90 16.93 -0.86
C LEU A 151 1.01 16.71 -2.08
N THR A 152 1.54 16.96 -3.27
CA THR A 152 0.85 16.62 -4.51
C THR A 152 0.75 15.11 -4.69
N SER A 153 -0.18 14.65 -5.53
CA SER A 153 -0.31 13.23 -5.89
C SER A 153 0.97 12.68 -6.54
N LYS A 154 1.71 13.53 -7.25
CA LYS A 154 2.98 13.16 -7.89
C LYS A 154 4.02 12.69 -6.86
N ILE A 155 4.34 13.51 -5.86
CA ILE A 155 5.36 13.16 -4.86
C ILE A 155 4.97 11.91 -4.05
N LYS A 156 3.68 11.75 -3.75
CA LYS A 156 3.18 10.56 -3.06
C LYS A 156 3.36 9.29 -3.91
N ARG A 157 3.09 9.37 -5.23
CA ARG A 157 3.37 8.25 -6.15
C ARG A 157 4.86 7.95 -6.24
N ASP A 158 5.71 8.99 -6.29
CA ASP A 158 7.16 8.82 -6.35
C ASP A 158 7.68 8.10 -5.10
N ILE A 159 7.20 8.49 -3.90
CA ILE A 159 7.51 7.81 -2.64
C ILE A 159 7.05 6.34 -2.68
N LEU A 160 5.81 6.08 -3.08
CA LEU A 160 5.29 4.71 -3.17
C LEU A 160 6.17 3.82 -4.06
N ARG A 161 6.44 4.30 -5.27
CA ARG A 161 7.20 3.52 -6.26
C ARG A 161 8.67 3.32 -5.86
N SER A 162 9.26 4.31 -5.21
CA SER A 162 10.66 4.25 -4.83
C SER A 162 10.92 3.48 -3.54
N CYS A 163 9.99 3.55 -2.58
CA CYS A 163 10.28 3.12 -1.22
C CYS A 163 9.53 1.87 -0.77
N ILE A 164 8.34 1.58 -1.30
CA ILE A 164 7.44 0.56 -0.77
C ILE A 164 7.42 -0.68 -1.67
N TYR A 165 7.75 -1.83 -1.07
CA TYR A 165 7.79 -3.14 -1.73
C TYR A 165 7.11 -4.19 -0.85
N GLY A 166 6.48 -5.17 -1.47
CA GLY A 166 5.83 -6.25 -0.73
C GLY A 166 5.70 -7.53 -1.56
N VAL A 167 5.70 -8.65 -0.86
CA VAL A 167 5.44 -9.96 -1.46
C VAL A 167 4.42 -10.68 -0.59
N ASP A 168 3.47 -11.36 -1.21
CA ASP A 168 2.58 -12.28 -0.52
C ASP A 168 2.28 -13.49 -1.39
N ILE A 169 2.03 -14.62 -0.77
CA ILE A 169 1.68 -15.87 -1.48
C ILE A 169 0.25 -15.84 -2.01
N ASP A 170 -0.63 -15.07 -1.37
CA ASP A 170 -2.03 -14.91 -1.75
C ASP A 170 -2.19 -13.77 -2.76
N ALA A 171 -2.53 -14.11 -3.99
CA ALA A 171 -2.77 -13.13 -5.06
C ALA A 171 -3.89 -12.12 -4.72
N GLN A 172 -4.89 -12.52 -3.93
CA GLN A 172 -5.95 -11.59 -3.51
C GLN A 172 -5.43 -10.58 -2.48
N ALA A 173 -4.56 -11.01 -1.55
CA ALA A 173 -3.88 -10.13 -0.62
C ALA A 173 -3.07 -9.05 -1.35
N VAL A 174 -2.31 -9.47 -2.37
CA VAL A 174 -1.53 -8.58 -3.24
C VAL A 174 -2.41 -7.50 -3.89
N GLU A 175 -3.56 -7.89 -4.45
CA GLU A 175 -4.47 -6.93 -5.09
C GLU A 175 -5.10 -5.96 -4.06
N VAL A 176 -5.47 -6.46 -2.88
CA VAL A 176 -5.97 -5.60 -1.78
C VAL A 176 -4.90 -4.61 -1.32
N THR A 177 -3.65 -5.06 -1.17
CA THR A 177 -2.52 -4.21 -0.81
C THR A 177 -2.26 -3.13 -1.85
N LYS A 178 -2.22 -3.47 -3.14
CA LYS A 178 -2.09 -2.50 -4.23
C LYS A 178 -3.19 -1.45 -4.20
N MET A 179 -4.44 -1.89 -4.03
CA MET A 179 -5.60 -1.02 -3.95
C MET A 179 -5.52 -0.09 -2.75
N SER A 180 -5.23 -0.63 -1.55
CA SER A 180 -5.15 0.15 -0.32
C SER A 180 -4.05 1.21 -0.37
N LEU A 181 -2.84 0.86 -0.84
CA LEU A 181 -1.74 1.80 -1.04
C LEU A 181 -2.07 2.87 -2.07
N SER A 182 -2.73 2.50 -3.17
CA SER A 182 -3.14 3.45 -4.20
C SER A 182 -4.18 4.44 -3.68
N LEU A 183 -5.17 3.97 -2.92
CA LEU A 183 -6.16 4.83 -2.28
C LEU A 183 -5.52 5.73 -1.23
N LYS A 184 -4.56 5.21 -0.45
CA LYS A 184 -3.81 5.98 0.54
C LYS A 184 -3.02 7.12 -0.09
N ALA A 185 -2.44 6.92 -1.27
CA ALA A 185 -1.77 7.98 -2.00
C ALA A 185 -2.73 9.11 -2.46
N LEU A 186 -4.01 8.81 -2.65
CA LEU A 186 -5.03 9.79 -3.01
C LEU A 186 -5.63 10.53 -1.80
N GLU A 187 -5.41 10.05 -0.57
CA GLU A 187 -5.87 10.76 0.62
C GLU A 187 -5.38 12.21 0.64
N ASN A 188 -6.28 13.13 1.02
CA ASN A 188 -5.98 14.57 1.08
C ASN A 188 -5.45 15.17 -0.23
N THR A 189 -5.78 14.57 -1.38
CA THR A 189 -5.46 15.15 -2.68
C THR A 189 -6.61 16.07 -3.10
N ASN A 190 -6.29 17.27 -3.58
CA ASN A 190 -7.29 18.24 -4.00
C ASN A 190 -8.01 17.74 -5.26
N HIS A 191 -9.33 17.88 -5.30
CA HIS A 191 -10.18 17.54 -6.46
C HIS A 191 -9.68 18.20 -7.75
N TYR A 192 -9.11 19.39 -7.64
CA TYR A 192 -8.57 20.14 -8.77
C TYR A 192 -7.29 19.50 -9.34
N GLU A 193 -6.42 18.95 -8.51
CA GLU A 193 -5.23 18.20 -8.96
C GLU A 193 -5.61 16.92 -9.71
N VAL A 194 -6.55 16.16 -9.12
CA VAL A 194 -7.04 14.92 -9.74
C VAL A 194 -7.65 15.17 -11.10
N HIS A 195 -8.38 16.27 -11.26
CA HIS A 195 -9.00 16.63 -12.53
C HIS A 195 -7.98 17.12 -13.56
N ASN A 196 -7.02 17.95 -13.16
CA ASN A 196 -5.98 18.48 -14.05
C ASN A 196 -4.99 17.40 -14.52
N GLU A 197 -4.55 16.48 -13.65
CA GLU A 197 -3.69 15.37 -14.06
C GLU A 197 -4.39 14.45 -15.08
N ARG A 198 -5.69 14.18 -14.90
CA ARG A 198 -6.48 13.38 -15.83
C ARG A 198 -6.62 14.02 -17.20
N THR A 199 -6.79 15.34 -17.22
CA THR A 199 -7.08 16.10 -18.45
C THR A 199 -5.79 16.44 -19.22
N LEU A 200 -4.69 16.73 -18.51
CA LEU A 200 -3.46 17.22 -19.15
C LEU A 200 -2.50 16.10 -19.57
N PHE A 201 -2.49 14.96 -18.92
CA PHE A 201 -1.45 13.94 -19.14
C PHE A 201 -1.97 12.58 -19.58
N HIS A 202 -3.28 12.35 -19.70
CA HIS A 202 -3.88 11.03 -19.97
C HIS A 202 -3.32 9.91 -19.05
N THR A 203 -2.79 10.26 -17.88
CA THR A 203 -2.17 9.33 -16.95
C THR A 203 -3.22 8.75 -16.02
N THR A 204 -3.11 7.47 -15.74
CA THR A 204 -3.89 6.82 -14.70
C THR A 204 -3.59 7.48 -13.36
N ILE A 205 -4.62 7.97 -12.67
CA ILE A 205 -4.50 8.65 -11.37
C ILE A 205 -3.86 7.71 -10.33
N LEU A 206 -4.23 6.43 -10.39
CA LEU A 206 -3.67 5.39 -9.53
C LEU A 206 -2.35 4.89 -10.12
N PRO A 207 -1.25 4.84 -9.32
CA PRO A 207 -0.01 4.26 -9.79
C PRO A 207 -0.20 2.76 -10.00
N SER A 208 0.35 2.20 -11.10
CA SER A 208 0.59 0.77 -11.13
C SER A 208 1.67 0.44 -10.11
N LEU A 209 1.36 -0.51 -9.23
CA LEU A 209 2.26 -1.05 -8.22
C LEU A 209 2.70 -2.49 -8.54
N ASP A 210 2.52 -2.94 -9.79
CA ASP A 210 2.88 -4.30 -10.22
C ASP A 210 4.37 -4.59 -10.11
N GLY A 211 5.21 -3.56 -10.22
CA GLY A 211 6.64 -3.65 -9.96
C GLY A 211 7.02 -3.68 -8.48
N ASN A 212 6.11 -3.30 -7.59
CA ASN A 212 6.38 -3.09 -6.18
C ASN A 212 5.75 -4.15 -5.27
N ILE A 213 4.52 -4.56 -5.58
CA ILE A 213 3.78 -5.54 -4.78
C ILE A 213 3.53 -6.76 -5.65
N LYS A 214 4.11 -7.89 -5.24
CA LYS A 214 4.18 -9.09 -6.07
C LYS A 214 3.64 -10.32 -5.37
N CYS A 215 3.14 -11.28 -6.17
CA CYS A 215 2.63 -12.53 -5.67
C CYS A 215 3.68 -13.63 -5.79
N GLY A 216 4.00 -14.30 -4.68
CA GLY A 216 4.92 -15.42 -4.66
C GLY A 216 5.29 -15.89 -3.26
N ASN A 217 5.90 -17.06 -3.19
CA ASN A 217 6.42 -17.61 -1.95
C ASN A 217 7.80 -17.03 -1.65
N SER A 218 7.87 -16.02 -0.82
CA SER A 218 9.09 -15.28 -0.46
C SER A 218 10.19 -16.13 0.20
N LEU A 219 9.84 -17.30 0.74
CA LEU A 219 10.77 -18.21 1.38
C LEU A 219 11.43 -19.19 0.41
N LEU A 220 10.86 -19.39 -0.77
CA LEU A 220 11.30 -20.39 -1.72
C LEU A 220 11.71 -19.73 -3.03
N ASN A 221 13.01 -19.80 -3.33
CA ASN A 221 13.57 -19.34 -4.59
C ASN A 221 13.57 -20.49 -5.61
N ASP A 222 13.30 -20.20 -6.87
CA ASP A 222 13.38 -21.17 -7.98
C ASP A 222 14.77 -21.81 -8.12
N LYS A 223 15.85 -21.10 -7.75
CA LYS A 223 17.22 -21.63 -7.73
C LYS A 223 17.42 -22.81 -6.77
N ILE A 224 16.68 -22.84 -5.66
CA ILE A 224 16.72 -23.95 -4.69
C ILE A 224 16.22 -25.24 -5.34
N PHE A 225 15.29 -25.13 -6.25
CA PHE A 225 14.70 -26.27 -6.96
C PHE A 225 15.56 -26.80 -8.10
N HIS A 226 16.56 -26.07 -8.57
CA HIS A 226 17.44 -26.56 -9.63
C HIS A 226 18.42 -27.65 -9.17
N GLN A 227 18.57 -27.88 -7.88
CA GLN A 227 19.66 -28.74 -7.41
C GLN A 227 19.34 -30.20 -7.10
N GLN A 228 18.14 -30.69 -7.01
CA GLN A 228 17.83 -32.15 -6.94
C GLN A 228 16.34 -32.50 -6.70
N GLU A 229 15.50 -31.62 -6.15
CA GLU A 229 14.13 -31.98 -5.80
C GLU A 229 13.11 -31.64 -6.91
N LEU A 230 13.38 -30.69 -7.77
CA LEU A 230 12.48 -30.28 -8.87
C LEU A 230 12.27 -31.36 -9.93
N LEU A 231 13.23 -32.27 -10.09
CA LEU A 231 13.06 -33.41 -10.99
C LEU A 231 11.95 -34.39 -10.53
N ARG A 232 11.46 -34.26 -9.29
CA ARG A 232 10.39 -35.07 -8.72
C ARG A 232 9.04 -34.36 -8.66
N LEU A 233 9.00 -33.03 -8.78
CA LEU A 233 7.76 -32.27 -8.75
C LEU A 233 7.23 -32.05 -10.17
N ASN A 234 5.95 -32.25 -10.36
CA ASN A 234 5.31 -31.90 -11.61
C ASN A 234 5.03 -30.39 -11.70
N ARG A 235 4.76 -29.88 -12.92
CA ARG A 235 4.49 -28.45 -13.15
C ARG A 235 3.35 -27.90 -12.28
N ASN A 236 2.33 -28.70 -11.99
CA ASN A 236 1.20 -28.28 -11.15
C ASN A 236 1.58 -28.14 -9.68
N GLU A 237 2.52 -28.94 -9.20
CA GLU A 237 3.05 -28.83 -7.82
C GLU A 237 3.93 -27.61 -7.68
N ILE A 238 4.79 -27.33 -8.66
CA ILE A 238 5.63 -26.10 -8.69
C ILE A 238 4.75 -24.85 -8.74
N SER A 239 3.71 -24.85 -9.58
CA SER A 239 2.76 -23.74 -9.67
C SER A 239 2.01 -23.49 -8.34
N LYS A 240 1.73 -24.53 -7.56
CA LYS A 240 1.12 -24.39 -6.22
C LYS A 240 2.08 -23.82 -5.18
N ILE A 241 3.38 -24.12 -5.31
CA ILE A 241 4.42 -23.58 -4.44
C ILE A 241 4.66 -22.09 -4.73
N ASN A 242 4.47 -21.67 -5.98
CA ASN A 242 4.65 -20.29 -6.46
C ASN A 242 5.98 -19.66 -5.97
N PRO A 243 7.15 -20.26 -6.28
CA PRO A 243 8.43 -19.77 -5.79
C PRO A 243 8.71 -18.34 -6.26
N PHE A 244 9.39 -17.53 -5.42
CA PHE A 244 9.68 -16.13 -5.69
C PHE A 244 11.17 -15.90 -5.87
N ASN A 245 11.57 -15.37 -7.02
CA ASN A 245 12.97 -15.07 -7.31
C ASN A 245 13.28 -13.60 -7.04
N TRP A 246 13.86 -13.33 -5.89
CA TRP A 246 14.21 -11.98 -5.44
C TRP A 246 15.10 -11.22 -6.43
N ASP A 247 16.09 -11.90 -7.06
CA ASP A 247 17.05 -11.26 -7.94
C ASP A 247 16.46 -10.82 -9.30
N SER A 248 15.36 -11.44 -9.73
CA SER A 248 14.71 -11.10 -11.00
C SER A 248 13.47 -10.23 -10.83
N GLU A 249 12.90 -10.21 -9.63
CA GLU A 249 11.62 -9.57 -9.36
C GLU A 249 11.77 -8.14 -8.80
N PHE A 250 12.86 -7.85 -8.12
CA PHE A 250 13.25 -6.54 -7.61
C PHE A 250 14.72 -6.21 -8.04
#